data_d02187872361b172b1824e484e5d23e9
#
_entry.id   d02187872361b172b1824e484e5d23e9
#
_cell.length_a   1.000
_cell.length_b   1.000
_cell.length_c   1.000
_cell.angle_alpha   90.00
_cell.angle_beta   90.00
_cell.angle_gamma   90.00
#
_symmetry.space_group_name_H-M   'P 1'
#
loop_
_entity.id
_entity.type
_entity.pdbx_description
1 polymer ?
#
loop_
_entity_poly.entity_id
_entity_poly.type
_entity_poly.pdbx_seq_one_letter_code
_entity_poly.pdbx_strand_id
1 'polypeptide(L)'
;GSYTYVANQTAADALDAGGSVTDSFNYTISDGSATDIGTITITVLGINDAPVAQDDVGVIAEGSTLTVANSANATLTGDSYDATGENSGDVIDTSSSSHTDSDADASSSLSITHVKLSGGSNSTVASSSSYNSNGTSITGTYGTLTIGADGSYTYAATTDATDALDAGESATDT
;
A
#
# COMPACT_ATOMS: atom_id res chain seq x y z
N GLY A 1 13.38 41.19 16.13
CA GLY A 1 13.95 39.90 15.75
C GLY A 1 13.02 39.20 14.77
N SER A 2 13.59 38.51 13.81
CA SER A 2 12.86 37.62 12.89
C SER A 2 13.38 36.21 13.01
N TYR A 3 12.56 35.23 12.70
CA TYR A 3 12.96 33.82 12.66
C TYR A 3 12.30 33.11 11.47
N THR A 4 12.88 31.97 11.09
CA THR A 4 12.29 31.00 10.15
C THR A 4 12.23 29.66 10.87
N TYR A 5 11.14 28.96 10.72
CA TYR A 5 10.98 27.57 11.17
C TYR A 5 10.57 26.70 9.97
N VAL A 6 11.17 25.53 9.83
CA VAL A 6 10.86 24.57 8.78
C VAL A 6 10.52 23.24 9.43
N ALA A 7 9.29 22.80 9.26
CA ALA A 7 8.80 21.51 9.73
C ALA A 7 9.01 20.45 8.63
N ASN A 8 10.23 19.90 8.54
CA ASN A 8 10.63 18.91 7.52
C ASN A 8 11.29 17.67 8.14
N GLN A 9 10.98 17.38 9.37
CA GLN A 9 11.45 16.18 10.05
C GLN A 9 10.45 15.05 9.91
N THR A 10 10.92 13.81 9.81
CA THR A 10 10.08 12.60 9.77
C THR A 10 9.04 12.54 10.91
N ALA A 11 9.38 13.10 12.08
CA ALA A 11 8.44 13.20 13.20
C ALA A 11 7.29 14.19 12.95
N ALA A 12 7.44 15.15 12.05
CA ALA A 12 6.36 16.06 11.63
C ALA A 12 5.49 15.39 10.57
N ASP A 13 6.11 14.65 9.62
CA ASP A 13 5.42 13.92 8.58
C ASP A 13 4.59 12.75 9.16
N ALA A 14 4.99 12.16 10.28
CA ALA A 14 4.26 11.08 10.96
C ALA A 14 3.09 11.57 11.84
N LEU A 15 2.72 12.82 11.77
CA LEU A 15 1.57 13.37 12.51
C LEU A 15 0.29 13.19 11.73
N ASP A 16 -0.62 12.39 12.25
CA ASP A 16 -1.96 12.25 11.69
C ASP A 16 -2.70 13.60 11.59
N ALA A 17 -3.63 13.70 10.66
CA ALA A 17 -4.49 14.88 10.53
C ALA A 17 -5.17 15.25 11.86
N GLY A 18 -4.94 16.47 12.31
CA GLY A 18 -5.44 16.98 13.60
C GLY A 18 -4.54 16.67 14.80
N GLY A 19 -3.46 15.91 14.62
CA GLY A 19 -2.39 15.78 15.58
C GLY A 19 -1.57 17.06 15.69
N SER A 20 -0.80 17.22 16.76
CA SER A 20 0.13 18.34 16.90
C SER A 20 1.27 18.03 17.84
N VAL A 21 2.41 18.62 17.58
CA VAL A 21 3.59 18.64 18.47
C VAL A 21 4.11 20.05 18.63
N THR A 22 4.94 20.30 19.64
CA THR A 22 5.49 21.63 19.88
C THR A 22 7.01 21.57 20.06
N ASP A 23 7.69 22.54 19.41
CA ASP A 23 9.08 22.86 19.70
C ASP A 23 9.16 24.17 20.47
N SER A 24 10.09 24.27 21.41
CA SER A 24 10.30 25.44 22.22
C SER A 24 11.75 25.87 22.22
N PHE A 25 11.99 27.16 21.96
CA PHE A 25 13.31 27.75 21.86
C PHE A 25 13.43 28.94 22.79
N ASN A 26 14.45 28.96 23.63
CA ASN A 26 14.76 30.11 24.46
C ASN A 26 15.64 31.11 23.69
N TYR A 27 15.33 32.38 23.84
CA TYR A 27 16.16 33.49 23.35
C TYR A 27 16.44 34.50 24.43
N THR A 28 17.56 35.18 24.34
CA THR A 28 17.94 36.23 25.28
C THR A 28 17.81 37.58 24.61
N ILE A 29 17.12 38.50 25.26
CA ILE A 29 17.07 39.91 24.87
C ILE A 29 18.01 40.73 25.75
N SER A 30 18.52 41.82 25.23
CA SER A 30 19.37 42.76 25.97
C SER A 30 19.09 44.20 25.54
N ASP A 31 19.15 45.10 26.51
CA ASP A 31 19.17 46.58 26.31
C ASP A 31 20.59 47.18 26.30
N GLY A 32 21.62 46.30 26.36
CA GLY A 32 23.02 46.68 26.46
C GLY A 32 23.53 46.76 27.90
N SER A 33 22.67 46.69 28.93
CA SER A 33 23.02 46.76 30.34
C SER A 33 22.54 45.57 31.14
N ALA A 34 21.38 45.01 30.76
CA ALA A 34 20.75 43.84 31.37
C ALA A 34 20.23 42.90 30.28
N THR A 35 19.93 41.65 30.69
CA THR A 35 19.39 40.63 29.79
C THR A 35 18.21 39.91 30.43
N ASP A 36 17.28 39.42 29.60
CA ASP A 36 16.17 38.55 30.02
C ASP A 36 15.97 37.46 28.97
N ILE A 37 15.33 36.36 29.41
CA ILE A 37 15.09 35.16 28.59
C ILE A 37 13.61 35.08 28.24
N GLY A 38 13.32 35.04 26.93
CA GLY A 38 12.01 34.72 26.40
C GLY A 38 12.00 33.32 25.77
N THR A 39 10.81 32.83 25.49
CA THR A 39 10.62 31.53 24.83
C THR A 39 9.74 31.73 23.59
N ILE A 40 10.16 31.14 22.47
CA ILE A 40 9.31 30.93 21.30
C ILE A 40 8.83 29.49 21.35
N THR A 41 7.51 29.29 21.27
CA THR A 41 6.88 27.97 21.11
C THR A 41 6.25 27.89 19.74
N ILE A 42 6.64 26.90 18.95
CA ILE A 42 6.09 26.62 17.64
C ILE A 42 5.26 25.35 17.74
N THR A 43 4.00 25.43 17.33
CA THR A 43 3.12 24.25 17.20
C THR A 43 3.11 23.83 15.75
N VAL A 44 3.49 22.56 15.49
CA VAL A 44 3.39 21.90 14.18
C VAL A 44 2.10 21.09 14.19
N LEU A 45 1.28 21.28 13.17
CA LEU A 45 0.00 20.57 12.98
C LEU A 45 0.19 19.47 11.93
N GLY A 46 -0.32 18.27 12.22
CA GLY A 46 -0.41 17.18 11.28
C GLY A 46 -1.44 17.45 10.18
N ILE A 47 -1.09 17.03 8.98
CA ILE A 47 -1.99 16.97 7.82
C ILE A 47 -1.98 15.54 7.30
N ASN A 48 -3.06 15.10 6.66
CA ASN A 48 -3.09 13.76 6.07
C ASN A 48 -2.13 13.68 4.87
N ASP A 49 -1.25 12.71 4.89
CA ASP A 49 -0.46 12.31 3.76
C ASP A 49 -1.22 11.29 2.90
N ALA A 50 -0.77 11.08 1.67
CA ALA A 50 -1.35 10.09 0.79
C ALA A 50 -0.56 8.77 0.91
N PRO A 51 -1.24 7.61 0.84
CA PRO A 51 -0.55 6.34 0.79
C PRO A 51 0.30 6.21 -0.47
N VAL A 52 1.37 5.45 -0.38
CA VAL A 52 2.26 5.07 -1.48
C VAL A 52 2.11 3.57 -1.71
N ALA A 53 1.53 3.19 -2.85
CA ALA A 53 1.41 1.81 -3.28
C ALA A 53 2.63 1.40 -4.13
N GLN A 54 3.05 0.14 -4.00
CA GLN A 54 4.03 -0.52 -4.86
C GLN A 54 3.32 -1.52 -5.78
N ASP A 55 3.97 -1.83 -6.90
CA ASP A 55 3.43 -2.82 -7.84
C ASP A 55 3.66 -4.25 -7.32
N ASP A 56 2.66 -5.11 -7.47
CA ASP A 56 2.72 -6.52 -7.10
C ASP A 56 2.73 -7.42 -8.33
N VAL A 57 3.32 -8.59 -8.17
CA VAL A 57 3.43 -9.59 -9.23
C VAL A 57 2.98 -10.97 -8.74
N GLY A 58 2.37 -11.72 -9.63
CA GLY A 58 2.01 -13.12 -9.41
C GLY A 58 2.28 -13.95 -10.67
N VAL A 59 2.83 -15.13 -10.49
CA VAL A 59 3.11 -16.09 -11.57
C VAL A 59 2.37 -17.39 -11.28
N ILE A 60 1.68 -17.92 -12.29
CA ILE A 60 0.85 -19.12 -12.16
C ILE A 60 0.85 -19.91 -13.47
N ALA A 61 0.77 -21.24 -13.37
CA ALA A 61 0.54 -22.09 -14.53
C ALA A 61 -0.92 -22.03 -15.01
N GLU A 62 -1.16 -22.28 -16.29
CA GLU A 62 -2.49 -22.48 -16.84
C GLU A 62 -3.26 -23.56 -16.06
N GLY A 63 -4.59 -23.44 -15.99
CA GLY A 63 -5.46 -24.36 -15.28
C GLY A 63 -5.38 -24.30 -13.74
N SER A 64 -4.49 -23.46 -13.18
CA SER A 64 -4.23 -23.38 -11.74
C SER A 64 -4.92 -22.19 -11.08
N THR A 65 -4.87 -22.16 -9.74
CA THR A 65 -5.34 -21.01 -8.94
C THR A 65 -4.24 -20.57 -7.97
N LEU A 66 -3.83 -19.31 -8.08
CA LEU A 66 -3.01 -18.63 -7.10
C LEU A 66 -3.91 -18.11 -5.98
N THR A 67 -3.55 -18.36 -4.73
CA THR A 67 -4.23 -17.80 -3.56
C THR A 67 -3.23 -17.10 -2.67
N VAL A 68 -3.51 -15.84 -2.38
CA VAL A 68 -2.71 -15.01 -1.49
C VAL A 68 -3.61 -14.51 -0.37
N ALA A 69 -3.35 -14.98 0.84
CA ALA A 69 -4.06 -14.53 2.04
C ALA A 69 -3.39 -13.29 2.60
N ASN A 70 -4.17 -12.46 3.31
CA ASN A 70 -3.64 -11.28 4.01
C ASN A 70 -2.43 -11.65 4.90
N SER A 71 -1.36 -10.88 4.81
CA SER A 71 -0.09 -11.06 5.55
C SER A 71 0.61 -12.41 5.33
N ALA A 72 0.34 -13.10 4.22
CA ALA A 72 0.87 -14.43 3.96
C ALA A 72 1.64 -14.49 2.65
N ASN A 73 2.56 -15.43 2.58
CA ASN A 73 3.15 -15.84 1.32
C ASN A 73 2.08 -16.44 0.41
N ALA A 74 2.25 -16.26 -0.91
CA ALA A 74 1.38 -16.85 -1.90
C ALA A 74 1.32 -18.39 -1.77
N THR A 75 0.13 -18.94 -1.81
CA THR A 75 -0.09 -20.38 -1.85
C THR A 75 -0.63 -20.76 -3.23
N LEU A 76 0.09 -21.64 -3.92
CA LEU A 76 -0.30 -22.17 -5.22
C LEU A 76 -1.05 -23.47 -5.05
N THR A 77 -2.17 -23.64 -5.75
CA THR A 77 -2.97 -24.87 -5.82
C THR A 77 -3.17 -25.28 -7.27
N GLY A 78 -3.06 -26.57 -7.56
CA GLY A 78 -3.06 -27.13 -8.92
C GLY A 78 -1.65 -27.42 -9.42
N ASP A 79 -1.46 -27.51 -10.73
CA ASP A 79 -0.15 -27.68 -11.36
C ASP A 79 0.58 -26.33 -11.36
N SER A 80 0.99 -25.91 -10.17
CA SER A 80 1.55 -24.59 -9.91
C SER A 80 2.99 -24.49 -10.40
N TYR A 81 3.30 -23.37 -11.07
CA TYR A 81 4.64 -22.99 -11.44
C TYR A 81 5.05 -21.72 -10.68
N ASP A 82 5.83 -21.90 -9.65
CA ASP A 82 6.64 -20.83 -9.07
C ASP A 82 8.11 -21.26 -9.20
N ALA A 83 8.71 -20.90 -10.33
CA ALA A 83 10.10 -21.30 -10.60
C ALA A 83 11.11 -20.46 -9.82
N THR A 84 10.73 -19.30 -9.25
CA THR A 84 11.70 -18.29 -8.81
C THR A 84 11.30 -17.51 -7.57
N GLY A 85 10.12 -17.76 -6.96
CA GLY A 85 9.61 -16.95 -5.85
C GLY A 85 9.19 -15.54 -6.29
N GLU A 86 8.67 -15.41 -7.51
CA GLU A 86 8.29 -14.12 -8.11
C GLU A 86 6.91 -13.59 -7.66
N ASN A 87 6.24 -14.29 -6.75
CA ASN A 87 4.98 -13.82 -6.17
C ASN A 87 5.27 -12.83 -5.03
N SER A 88 4.76 -11.61 -5.12
CA SER A 88 5.05 -10.53 -4.18
C SER A 88 4.31 -10.63 -2.84
N GLY A 89 3.32 -11.50 -2.71
CA GLY A 89 2.46 -11.57 -1.52
C GLY A 89 1.10 -10.93 -1.76
N ASP A 90 0.43 -10.48 -0.69
CA ASP A 90 -0.81 -9.73 -0.80
C ASP A 90 -0.56 -8.29 -1.31
N VAL A 91 -1.59 -7.66 -1.88
CA VAL A 91 -1.44 -6.34 -2.50
C VAL A 91 -1.46 -5.17 -1.50
N ILE A 92 -1.38 -5.44 -0.20
CA ILE A 92 -1.11 -4.46 0.86
C ILE A 92 0.00 -5.03 1.73
N ASP A 93 1.21 -5.15 1.19
CA ASP A 93 2.34 -5.64 1.96
C ASP A 93 2.91 -4.52 2.84
N THR A 94 2.75 -4.65 4.15
CA THR A 94 3.35 -3.77 5.16
C THR A 94 4.62 -4.35 5.77
N SER A 95 5.08 -5.50 5.30
CA SER A 95 6.33 -6.13 5.71
C SER A 95 7.51 -5.66 4.84
N SER A 96 8.73 -5.78 5.31
CA SER A 96 9.93 -5.22 4.68
C SER A 96 10.37 -5.97 3.40
N SER A 97 9.54 -5.91 2.36
CA SER A 97 9.84 -6.40 1.01
C SER A 97 10.10 -5.24 0.04
N SER A 98 10.46 -5.55 -1.20
CA SER A 98 10.57 -4.54 -2.28
C SER A 98 9.21 -4.04 -2.78
N HIS A 99 8.10 -4.65 -2.31
CA HIS A 99 6.71 -4.35 -2.67
C HIS A 99 5.93 -3.76 -1.48
N THR A 100 6.63 -3.12 -0.51
CA THR A 100 6.02 -2.59 0.71
C THR A 100 5.23 -1.32 0.43
N ASP A 101 3.93 -1.37 0.70
CA ASP A 101 3.06 -0.20 0.73
C ASP A 101 3.26 0.60 2.01
N SER A 102 3.10 1.89 1.94
CA SER A 102 3.36 2.76 3.08
C SER A 102 2.44 3.96 3.13
N ASP A 103 2.32 4.51 4.31
CA ASP A 103 1.74 5.81 4.58
C ASP A 103 2.61 6.53 5.60
N ALA A 104 2.80 7.83 5.46
CA ALA A 104 3.61 8.61 6.39
C ALA A 104 2.89 8.82 7.73
N ASP A 105 1.56 8.85 7.72
CA ASP A 105 0.73 9.01 8.91
C ASP A 105 0.85 7.79 9.85
N ALA A 106 1.17 8.01 11.12
CA ALA A 106 1.52 6.97 12.08
C ALA A 106 0.38 5.99 12.42
N SER A 107 -0.88 6.41 12.26
CA SER A 107 -2.06 5.60 12.57
C SER A 107 -2.88 5.21 11.34
N SER A 108 -2.36 5.43 10.13
CA SER A 108 -3.03 5.05 8.90
C SER A 108 -3.20 3.52 8.79
N SER A 109 -4.29 3.10 8.19
CA SER A 109 -4.54 1.72 7.81
C SER A 109 -4.90 1.64 6.34
N LEU A 110 -4.12 0.90 5.57
CA LEU A 110 -4.33 0.76 4.14
C LEU A 110 -5.47 -0.23 3.85
N SER A 111 -6.20 0.01 2.77
CA SER A 111 -7.24 -0.90 2.28
C SER A 111 -7.48 -0.70 0.79
N ILE A 112 -7.81 -1.79 0.09
CA ILE A 112 -8.22 -1.74 -1.31
C ILE A 112 -9.65 -1.24 -1.40
N THR A 113 -9.87 -0.17 -2.15
CA THR A 113 -11.20 0.42 -2.35
C THR A 113 -11.78 0.16 -3.75
N HIS A 114 -10.91 -0.01 -4.73
CA HIS A 114 -11.30 -0.27 -6.11
C HIS A 114 -10.30 -1.20 -6.80
N VAL A 115 -10.80 -1.96 -7.75
CA VAL A 115 -10.00 -2.77 -8.66
C VAL A 115 -10.50 -2.60 -10.09
N LYS A 116 -9.61 -2.73 -11.07
CA LYS A 116 -9.96 -2.72 -12.49
C LYS A 116 -8.92 -3.49 -13.30
N LEU A 117 -9.31 -4.01 -14.45
CA LEU A 117 -8.36 -4.40 -15.48
C LEU A 117 -7.75 -3.14 -16.12
N SER A 118 -6.50 -3.19 -16.53
CA SER A 118 -5.82 -2.05 -17.18
C SER A 118 -6.65 -1.52 -18.35
N GLY A 119 -6.90 -0.20 -18.37
CA GLY A 119 -7.79 0.45 -19.34
C GLY A 119 -9.29 0.26 -19.10
N GLY A 120 -9.71 -0.53 -18.10
CA GLY A 120 -11.10 -0.74 -17.72
C GLY A 120 -11.66 0.30 -16.76
N SER A 121 -12.93 0.09 -16.36
CA SER A 121 -13.61 0.91 -15.35
C SER A 121 -13.38 0.38 -13.94
N ASN A 122 -13.34 1.26 -12.96
CA ASN A 122 -13.23 0.88 -11.54
C ASN A 122 -14.44 0.05 -11.07
N SER A 123 -14.17 -1.05 -10.40
CA SER A 123 -15.14 -1.82 -9.61
C SER A 123 -14.85 -1.58 -8.13
N THR A 124 -15.88 -1.26 -7.36
CA THR A 124 -15.75 -1.03 -5.92
C THR A 124 -15.46 -2.34 -5.20
N VAL A 125 -14.47 -2.33 -4.32
CA VAL A 125 -14.18 -3.43 -3.38
C VAL A 125 -14.93 -3.16 -2.08
N ALA A 126 -15.70 -4.16 -1.61
CA ALA A 126 -16.48 -4.01 -0.39
C ALA A 126 -15.56 -3.84 0.84
N SER A 127 -15.84 -2.87 1.69
CA SER A 127 -15.08 -2.67 2.92
C SER A 127 -15.11 -3.93 3.81
N SER A 128 -13.99 -4.22 4.48
CA SER A 128 -13.82 -5.39 5.34
C SER A 128 -14.01 -6.74 4.61
N SER A 129 -13.82 -6.77 3.29
CA SER A 129 -13.82 -8.00 2.51
C SER A 129 -12.44 -8.64 2.46
N SER A 130 -12.42 -9.92 2.14
CA SER A 130 -11.24 -10.71 1.77
C SER A 130 -11.56 -11.52 0.50
N TYR A 131 -10.56 -12.15 -0.11
CA TYR A 131 -10.79 -12.96 -1.32
C TYR A 131 -11.88 -14.02 -1.14
N ASN A 132 -12.04 -14.60 0.06
CA ASN A 132 -12.99 -15.66 0.39
C ASN A 132 -14.25 -15.17 1.10
N SER A 133 -14.38 -13.86 1.34
CA SER A 133 -15.53 -13.25 2.00
C SER A 133 -15.87 -11.88 1.40
N ASN A 134 -16.90 -11.84 0.57
CA ASN A 134 -17.35 -10.63 -0.13
C ASN A 134 -16.29 -9.97 -1.04
N GLY A 135 -15.30 -10.73 -1.53
CA GLY A 135 -14.30 -10.24 -2.48
C GLY A 135 -14.94 -9.80 -3.80
N THR A 136 -14.29 -8.88 -4.47
CA THR A 136 -14.72 -8.33 -5.76
C THR A 136 -13.97 -9.05 -6.88
N SER A 137 -14.71 -9.58 -7.86
CA SER A 137 -14.13 -10.32 -8.98
C SER A 137 -14.07 -9.49 -10.24
N ILE A 138 -12.92 -9.57 -10.93
CA ILE A 138 -12.66 -8.99 -12.25
C ILE A 138 -12.20 -10.11 -13.18
N THR A 139 -12.85 -10.25 -14.32
CA THR A 139 -12.43 -11.21 -15.34
C THR A 139 -11.50 -10.51 -16.33
N GLY A 140 -10.28 -11.00 -16.43
CA GLY A 140 -9.29 -10.61 -17.41
C GLY A 140 -9.38 -11.46 -18.69
N THR A 141 -8.35 -11.42 -19.49
CA THR A 141 -8.22 -12.23 -20.70
C THR A 141 -7.85 -13.67 -20.37
N TYR A 142 -6.93 -13.84 -19.43
CA TYR A 142 -6.32 -15.13 -19.11
C TYR A 142 -6.84 -15.73 -17.81
N GLY A 143 -7.54 -14.96 -16.98
CA GLY A 143 -8.05 -15.48 -15.72
C GLY A 143 -9.05 -14.55 -15.05
N THR A 144 -9.43 -14.93 -13.85
CA THR A 144 -10.31 -14.14 -12.99
C THR A 144 -9.62 -13.84 -11.66
N LEU A 145 -9.43 -12.57 -11.37
CA LEU A 145 -8.98 -12.06 -10.08
C LEU A 145 -10.19 -11.89 -9.16
N THR A 146 -10.08 -12.36 -7.92
CA THR A 146 -10.99 -11.99 -6.81
C THR A 146 -10.18 -11.41 -5.68
N ILE A 147 -10.46 -10.16 -5.30
CA ILE A 147 -9.67 -9.38 -4.34
C ILE A 147 -10.53 -8.87 -3.20
N GLY A 148 -9.96 -8.85 -1.99
CA GLY A 148 -10.55 -8.26 -0.79
C GLY A 148 -10.00 -6.88 -0.46
N ALA A 149 -10.72 -6.15 0.39
CA ALA A 149 -10.26 -4.86 0.92
C ALA A 149 -9.02 -5.00 1.81
N ASP A 150 -8.77 -6.19 2.32
CA ASP A 150 -7.61 -6.53 3.15
C ASP A 150 -6.34 -6.84 2.34
N GLY A 151 -6.37 -6.69 1.01
CA GLY A 151 -5.24 -6.97 0.12
C GLY A 151 -5.13 -8.42 -0.33
N SER A 152 -5.83 -9.34 0.32
CA SER A 152 -5.84 -10.75 -0.07
C SER A 152 -6.52 -10.97 -1.42
N TYR A 153 -6.05 -11.95 -2.21
CA TYR A 153 -6.64 -12.24 -3.51
C TYR A 153 -6.52 -13.69 -3.93
N THR A 154 -7.33 -14.07 -4.91
CA THR A 154 -7.14 -15.26 -5.74
C THR A 154 -7.10 -14.87 -7.20
N TYR A 155 -6.30 -15.59 -7.98
CA TYR A 155 -6.34 -15.51 -9.43
C TYR A 155 -6.45 -16.92 -10.00
N ALA A 156 -7.50 -17.17 -10.77
CA ALA A 156 -7.77 -18.45 -11.42
C ALA A 156 -7.48 -18.35 -12.94
N ALA A 157 -6.41 -19.00 -13.39
CA ALA A 157 -5.99 -19.03 -14.79
C ALA A 157 -6.71 -20.15 -15.54
N THR A 158 -8.01 -19.99 -15.77
CA THR A 158 -8.92 -21.07 -16.26
C THR A 158 -9.75 -20.64 -17.47
N THR A 159 -9.26 -19.70 -18.28
CA THR A 159 -9.95 -19.26 -19.50
C THR A 159 -9.45 -20.05 -20.72
N ASP A 160 -10.28 -20.12 -21.77
CA ASP A 160 -9.87 -20.71 -23.07
C ASP A 160 -8.61 -20.05 -23.65
N ALA A 161 -8.39 -18.75 -23.36
CA ALA A 161 -7.18 -18.03 -23.77
C ALA A 161 -5.94 -18.49 -23.05
N THR A 162 -6.07 -18.94 -21.78
CA THR A 162 -4.97 -19.53 -21.00
C THR A 162 -4.63 -20.92 -21.55
N ASP A 163 -5.65 -21.75 -21.80
CA ASP A 163 -5.47 -23.12 -22.33
C ASP A 163 -4.84 -23.15 -23.74
N ALA A 164 -4.83 -22.00 -24.43
CA ALA A 164 -4.22 -21.85 -25.75
C ALA A 164 -2.73 -21.51 -25.72
N LEU A 165 -2.11 -21.35 -24.54
CA LEU A 165 -0.68 -21.08 -24.39
C LEU A 165 0.12 -22.36 -24.63
N ASP A 166 1.13 -22.31 -25.51
CA ASP A 166 2.07 -23.41 -25.72
C ASP A 166 3.16 -23.45 -24.61
N ALA A 167 3.73 -24.61 -24.40
CA ALA A 167 4.79 -24.79 -23.40
C ALA A 167 5.96 -23.80 -23.61
N GLY A 168 6.20 -22.96 -22.61
CA GLY A 168 7.21 -21.89 -22.60
C GLY A 168 6.67 -20.53 -23.05
N GLU A 169 5.42 -20.41 -23.42
CA GLU A 169 4.77 -19.12 -23.60
C GLU A 169 4.28 -18.55 -22.27
N SER A 170 4.12 -17.24 -22.22
CA SER A 170 3.56 -16.51 -21.09
C SER A 170 2.66 -15.37 -21.55
N ALA A 171 1.65 -15.06 -20.76
CA ALA A 171 0.74 -13.95 -20.99
C ALA A 171 0.41 -13.26 -19.65
N THR A 172 -0.05 -12.03 -19.71
CA THR A 172 -0.33 -11.20 -18.53
C THR A 172 -1.70 -10.55 -18.58
N ASP A 173 -2.42 -10.57 -17.46
CA ASP A 173 -3.49 -9.62 -17.15
C ASP A 173 -2.93 -8.53 -16.22
N THR A 174 -3.29 -7.27 -16.46
CA THR A 174 -2.81 -6.11 -15.68
C THR A 174 -3.98 -5.20 -15.29
#